data_48da22934ab7f1b4075c18bc5ba236fa
#
_entry.id   48da22934ab7f1b4075c18bc5ba236fa
#
_cell.length_a   1.000
_cell.length_b   1.000
_cell.length_c   1.000
_cell.angle_alpha   90.00
_cell.angle_beta   90.00
_cell.angle_gamma   90.00
#
_symmetry.space_group_name_H-M   'P 1'
#
loop_
_entity.id
_entity.type
_entity.pdbx_description
1 polymer ?
#
loop_
_entity_poly.entity_id
_entity_poly.type
_entity_poly.pdbx_seq_one_letter_code
_entity_poly.pdbx_strand_id
1 'polypeptide(L)'
;MNQQSPMLRLWELGEAQHGSLIRAILSAVTGVLCGMAPYFAAAQIILGLLSGNQEFSFYLVWCAVALAGFLLRASLYSLALSISHKATFSILKSIREKILEKLPRMPLGTILDTSSGQMKQVIVDQVESMERPLAHLLPEMTANVLGPVCILVYLFILDWRMALLSLVSIPVGMAFMMAVMANYGKQYEGSVKTTQAMNSAIVEYIGGIEVIKAFNQGKQSYARFSDSVKANASYFYHWMKSCQLPISLSKAISPTTMITILPVGWLLYAGGSLPVETFITTIVLSLGIAGPLLSAMDFVDSLAKVGTIVGSVDEILDGQEQDHGNAPVQFQGRDIRLSHVSFGYHADKEVLHDVSLTIPSGTMTAFVGPSGSGKSTIAKLIAGFWDVSAGAITLGGQDLKKIPLPQLYDQVAFVSQDNYLFDESVRENIRMGRPTATDQEVEAVAKAAGCDEFIRALEQGYDTIVGGGGAHLSGGERQRIAIARAMLKDAPIVVLDEATAYIDPENEALVQRAVGKLVAGRTVLVIAHRLSTITGADQIVVVNGGRIEATGKHEKLLETCPLYREMWQAHMGVKEGEQA
;
A
#
# COMPACT_ATOMS: atom_id res chain seq x y z
N MET A 1 -17.29 -7.94 13.02
CA MET A 1 -16.78 -8.28 11.69
C MET A 1 -16.26 -9.72 11.75
N ASN A 2 -16.81 -10.63 10.95
CA ASN A 2 -16.26 -11.99 10.82
C ASN A 2 -14.87 -11.86 10.16
N GLN A 3 -13.81 -12.03 10.95
CA GLN A 3 -12.47 -12.13 10.39
C GLN A 3 -12.39 -13.44 9.60
N GLN A 4 -12.59 -13.37 8.30
CA GLN A 4 -12.28 -14.47 7.41
C GLN A 4 -10.80 -14.84 7.57
N SER A 5 -10.48 -16.12 7.46
CA SER A 5 -9.08 -16.54 7.47
C SER A 5 -8.33 -15.79 6.35
N PRO A 6 -7.15 -15.19 6.62
CA PRO A 6 -6.37 -14.47 5.59
C PRO A 6 -6.09 -15.30 4.34
N MET A 7 -5.98 -16.61 4.49
CA MET A 7 -5.78 -17.53 3.36
C MET A 7 -7.03 -17.66 2.49
N LEU A 8 -8.23 -17.62 3.10
CA LEU A 8 -9.49 -17.66 2.38
C LEU A 8 -9.70 -16.39 1.58
N ARG A 9 -9.36 -15.25 2.18
CA ARG A 9 -9.39 -13.94 1.53
C ARG A 9 -8.40 -13.86 0.36
N LEU A 10 -7.19 -14.37 0.54
CA LEU A 10 -6.20 -14.46 -0.53
C LEU A 10 -6.69 -15.36 -1.69
N TRP A 11 -7.36 -16.46 -1.37
CA TRP A 11 -7.97 -17.33 -2.37
C TRP A 11 -9.03 -16.57 -3.17
N GLU A 12 -9.92 -15.82 -2.53
CA GLU A 12 -10.90 -14.95 -3.20
C GLU A 12 -10.24 -13.91 -4.11
N LEU A 13 -9.20 -13.22 -3.62
CA LEU A 13 -8.44 -12.25 -4.41
C LEU A 13 -7.77 -12.87 -5.64
N GLY A 14 -7.46 -14.17 -5.57
CA GLY A 14 -6.86 -14.97 -6.64
C GLY A 14 -7.83 -15.73 -7.52
N GLU A 15 -9.14 -15.51 -7.45
CA GLU A 15 -10.19 -16.28 -8.12
C GLU A 15 -9.90 -16.55 -9.61
N ALA A 16 -9.47 -15.53 -10.35
CA ALA A 16 -9.14 -15.64 -11.78
C ALA A 16 -7.98 -16.62 -12.08
N GLN A 17 -7.18 -16.99 -11.08
CA GLN A 17 -6.00 -17.86 -11.23
C GLN A 17 -6.18 -19.27 -10.63
N HIS A 18 -7.36 -19.60 -10.07
CA HIS A 18 -7.61 -20.91 -9.46
C HIS A 18 -7.25 -22.07 -10.38
N GLY A 19 -7.62 -22.01 -11.66
CA GLY A 19 -7.29 -23.05 -12.63
C GLY A 19 -5.78 -23.22 -12.85
N SER A 20 -5.00 -22.15 -12.80
CA SER A 20 -3.55 -22.20 -12.89
C SER A 20 -2.91 -22.79 -11.63
N LEU A 21 -3.41 -22.39 -10.45
CA LEU A 21 -2.93 -22.91 -9.17
C LEU A 21 -3.21 -24.41 -9.02
N ILE A 22 -4.40 -24.89 -9.43
CA ILE A 22 -4.74 -26.32 -9.44
C ILE A 22 -3.80 -27.09 -10.37
N ARG A 23 -3.50 -26.57 -11.57
CA ARG A 23 -2.54 -27.21 -12.50
C ARG A 23 -1.14 -27.27 -11.90
N ALA A 24 -0.69 -26.23 -11.20
CA ALA A 24 0.59 -26.24 -10.49
C ALA A 24 0.63 -27.33 -9.41
N ILE A 25 -0.43 -27.46 -8.61
CA ILE A 25 -0.57 -28.52 -7.58
C ILE A 25 -0.52 -29.90 -8.22
N LEU A 26 -1.30 -30.14 -9.27
CA LEU A 26 -1.35 -31.45 -9.96
C LEU A 26 0.02 -31.82 -10.55
N SER A 27 0.75 -30.86 -11.13
CA SER A 27 2.12 -31.06 -11.62
C SER A 27 3.08 -31.38 -10.48
N ALA A 28 2.96 -30.69 -9.33
CA ALA A 28 3.78 -30.96 -8.15
C ALA A 28 3.51 -32.37 -7.59
N VAL A 29 2.23 -32.75 -7.43
CA VAL A 29 1.82 -34.08 -6.98
C VAL A 29 2.42 -35.18 -7.87
N THR A 30 2.24 -35.06 -9.18
CA THR A 30 2.81 -36.02 -10.14
C THR A 30 4.33 -36.06 -10.06
N GLY A 31 4.97 -34.91 -9.92
CA GLY A 31 6.43 -34.82 -9.73
C GLY A 31 6.91 -35.52 -8.45
N VAL A 32 6.17 -35.41 -7.34
CA VAL A 32 6.49 -36.11 -6.08
C VAL A 32 6.41 -37.63 -6.28
N LEU A 33 5.35 -38.12 -6.90
CA LEU A 33 5.20 -39.58 -7.17
C LEU A 33 6.36 -40.09 -8.04
N CYS A 34 6.73 -39.41 -9.11
CA CYS A 34 7.90 -39.74 -9.92
C CYS A 34 9.19 -39.68 -9.09
N GLY A 35 9.30 -38.79 -8.14
CA GLY A 35 10.44 -38.61 -7.24
C GLY A 35 10.65 -39.75 -6.25
N MET A 36 9.69 -40.65 -6.09
CA MET A 36 9.85 -41.88 -5.29
C MET A 36 10.64 -42.97 -6.04
N ALA A 37 10.65 -42.95 -7.38
CA ALA A 37 11.29 -43.99 -8.20
C ALA A 37 12.79 -44.17 -7.88
N PRO A 38 13.62 -43.13 -7.67
CA PRO A 38 15.03 -43.27 -7.29
C PRO A 38 15.23 -44.04 -5.97
N TYR A 39 14.36 -43.82 -4.97
CA TYR A 39 14.47 -44.54 -3.70
C TYR A 39 14.16 -46.01 -3.83
N PHE A 40 13.10 -46.34 -4.61
CA PHE A 40 12.79 -47.75 -4.93
C PHE A 40 13.91 -48.40 -5.72
N ALA A 41 14.41 -47.72 -6.74
CA ALA A 41 15.50 -48.24 -7.55
C ALA A 41 16.76 -48.52 -6.72
N ALA A 42 17.12 -47.61 -5.81
CA ALA A 42 18.25 -47.77 -4.91
C ALA A 42 18.06 -48.99 -3.98
N ALA A 43 16.85 -49.18 -3.42
CA ALA A 43 16.55 -50.37 -2.62
C ALA A 43 16.70 -51.67 -3.42
N GLN A 44 16.15 -51.72 -4.64
CA GLN A 44 16.24 -52.89 -5.52
C GLN A 44 17.69 -53.19 -5.94
N ILE A 45 18.50 -52.16 -6.23
CA ILE A 45 19.93 -52.32 -6.55
C ILE A 45 20.68 -52.94 -5.38
N ILE A 46 20.45 -52.42 -4.13
CA ILE A 46 21.10 -52.96 -2.93
C ILE A 46 20.70 -54.41 -2.68
N LEU A 47 19.40 -54.73 -2.82
CA LEU A 47 18.89 -56.08 -2.66
C LEU A 47 19.45 -57.05 -3.72
N GLY A 48 19.55 -56.61 -4.96
CA GLY A 48 20.20 -57.38 -6.04
C GLY A 48 21.67 -57.72 -5.73
N LEU A 49 22.39 -56.73 -5.19
CA LEU A 49 23.81 -56.96 -4.77
C LEU A 49 23.89 -57.96 -3.62
N LEU A 50 23.03 -57.87 -2.63
CA LEU A 50 23.00 -58.76 -1.48
C LEU A 50 22.58 -60.21 -1.85
N SER A 51 21.68 -60.36 -2.81
CA SER A 51 21.26 -61.65 -3.33
C SER A 51 22.28 -62.29 -4.27
N GLY A 52 23.39 -61.58 -4.58
CA GLY A 52 24.43 -62.06 -5.48
C GLY A 52 24.02 -62.08 -6.95
N ASN A 53 23.06 -61.27 -7.35
CA ASN A 53 22.66 -61.17 -8.75
C ASN A 53 23.80 -60.56 -9.56
N GLN A 54 24.25 -61.29 -10.59
CA GLN A 54 25.38 -60.88 -11.48
C GLN A 54 24.89 -60.35 -12.85
N GLU A 55 23.59 -60.24 -13.08
CA GLU A 55 23.03 -59.74 -14.32
C GLU A 55 23.20 -58.21 -14.42
N PHE A 56 24.09 -57.73 -15.23
CA PHE A 56 24.32 -56.32 -15.46
C PHE A 56 23.07 -55.61 -15.97
N SER A 57 22.24 -56.25 -16.78
CA SER A 57 20.96 -55.74 -17.28
C SER A 57 19.99 -55.34 -16.17
N PHE A 58 19.94 -56.09 -15.08
CA PHE A 58 19.11 -55.78 -13.91
C PHE A 58 19.50 -54.41 -13.31
N TYR A 59 20.77 -54.16 -13.08
CA TYR A 59 21.25 -52.90 -12.51
C TYR A 59 21.06 -51.74 -13.48
N LEU A 60 21.30 -51.95 -14.77
CA LEU A 60 21.06 -50.93 -15.79
C LEU A 60 19.60 -50.49 -15.86
N VAL A 61 18.65 -51.42 -15.77
CA VAL A 61 17.21 -51.10 -15.76
C VAL A 61 16.85 -50.22 -14.53
N TRP A 62 17.29 -50.62 -13.33
CA TRP A 62 16.99 -49.83 -12.13
C TRP A 62 17.69 -48.48 -12.13
N CYS A 63 18.92 -48.35 -12.66
CA CYS A 63 19.58 -47.06 -12.88
C CYS A 63 18.81 -46.19 -13.87
N ALA A 64 18.26 -46.78 -14.94
CA ALA A 64 17.43 -46.06 -15.91
C ALA A 64 16.10 -45.60 -15.29
N VAL A 65 15.47 -46.44 -14.49
CA VAL A 65 14.27 -46.06 -13.73
C VAL A 65 14.52 -44.90 -12.75
N ALA A 66 15.65 -44.97 -12.02
CA ALA A 66 16.05 -43.89 -11.13
C ALA A 66 16.27 -42.57 -11.86
N LEU A 67 17.01 -42.60 -12.97
CA LEU A 67 17.30 -41.44 -13.81
C LEU A 67 16.01 -40.87 -14.41
N ALA A 68 15.13 -41.70 -14.97
CA ALA A 68 13.87 -41.28 -15.56
C ALA A 68 12.95 -40.64 -14.48
N GLY A 69 12.84 -41.24 -13.31
CA GLY A 69 12.10 -40.67 -12.18
C GLY A 69 12.63 -39.32 -11.71
N PHE A 70 13.95 -39.20 -11.62
CA PHE A 70 14.61 -37.94 -11.27
C PHE A 70 14.36 -36.82 -12.30
N LEU A 71 14.52 -37.13 -13.58
CA LEU A 71 14.31 -36.17 -14.67
C LEU A 71 12.84 -35.74 -14.77
N LEU A 72 11.89 -36.68 -14.64
CA LEU A 72 10.46 -36.37 -14.61
C LEU A 72 10.11 -35.49 -13.40
N ARG A 73 10.62 -35.83 -12.22
CA ARG A 73 10.43 -34.99 -11.02
C ARG A 73 10.93 -33.58 -11.25
N ALA A 74 12.15 -33.42 -11.74
CA ALA A 74 12.76 -32.10 -11.98
C ALA A 74 11.96 -31.28 -12.99
N SER A 75 11.53 -31.91 -14.10
CA SER A 75 10.74 -31.26 -15.15
C SER A 75 9.35 -30.85 -14.66
N LEU A 76 8.64 -31.74 -13.99
CA LEU A 76 7.30 -31.47 -13.46
C LEU A 76 7.33 -30.42 -12.34
N TYR A 77 8.34 -30.45 -11.49
CA TYR A 77 8.52 -29.45 -10.45
C TYR A 77 8.82 -28.07 -11.03
N SER A 78 9.71 -27.98 -12.03
CA SER A 78 10.00 -26.74 -12.75
C SER A 78 8.74 -26.18 -13.44
N LEU A 79 7.94 -27.06 -14.06
CA LEU A 79 6.65 -26.69 -14.67
C LEU A 79 5.68 -26.15 -13.61
N ALA A 80 5.54 -26.84 -12.47
CA ALA A 80 4.68 -26.41 -11.37
C ALA A 80 5.06 -25.03 -10.86
N LEU A 81 6.34 -24.78 -10.62
CA LEU A 81 6.85 -23.47 -10.20
C LEU A 81 6.61 -22.39 -11.25
N SER A 82 6.89 -22.66 -12.54
CA SER A 82 6.64 -21.71 -13.62
C SER A 82 5.17 -21.28 -13.70
N ILE A 83 4.24 -22.22 -13.59
CA ILE A 83 2.80 -21.94 -13.57
C ILE A 83 2.44 -21.12 -12.31
N SER A 84 2.97 -21.52 -11.14
CA SER A 84 2.69 -20.87 -9.87
C SER A 84 3.21 -19.42 -9.84
N HIS A 85 4.42 -19.14 -10.32
CA HIS A 85 4.95 -17.79 -10.43
C HIS A 85 4.10 -16.90 -11.34
N LYS A 86 3.71 -17.38 -12.53
CA LYS A 86 2.83 -16.62 -13.43
C LYS A 86 1.48 -16.30 -12.78
N ALA A 87 0.88 -17.27 -12.09
CA ALA A 87 -0.37 -17.06 -11.37
C ALA A 87 -0.19 -16.02 -10.24
N THR A 88 0.89 -16.14 -9.47
CA THR A 88 1.20 -15.22 -8.37
C THR A 88 1.38 -13.78 -8.88
N PHE A 89 2.18 -13.53 -9.90
CA PHE A 89 2.33 -12.18 -10.48
C PHE A 89 0.99 -11.61 -10.97
N SER A 90 0.13 -12.44 -11.55
CA SER A 90 -1.21 -12.02 -11.96
C SER A 90 -2.09 -11.65 -10.75
N ILE A 91 -2.00 -12.39 -9.63
CA ILE A 91 -2.71 -12.08 -8.38
C ILE A 91 -2.21 -10.76 -7.79
N LEU A 92 -0.89 -10.58 -7.68
CA LEU A 92 -0.29 -9.35 -7.15
C LEU A 92 -0.66 -8.12 -7.99
N LYS A 93 -0.68 -8.27 -9.32
CA LYS A 93 -1.16 -7.24 -10.24
C LYS A 93 -2.62 -6.88 -9.94
N SER A 94 -3.51 -7.89 -9.85
CA SER A 94 -4.92 -7.68 -9.56
C SER A 94 -5.16 -6.97 -8.21
N ILE A 95 -4.37 -7.33 -7.17
CA ILE A 95 -4.45 -6.66 -5.86
C ILE A 95 -4.11 -5.16 -6.01
N ARG A 96 -3.01 -4.85 -6.70
CA ARG A 96 -2.59 -3.46 -6.94
C ARG A 96 -3.64 -2.68 -7.75
N GLU A 97 -4.19 -3.28 -8.80
CA GLU A 97 -5.25 -2.67 -9.60
C GLU A 97 -6.48 -2.36 -8.76
N LYS A 98 -6.96 -3.32 -7.96
CA LYS A 98 -8.09 -3.11 -7.04
C LYS A 98 -7.85 -1.99 -6.02
N ILE A 99 -6.64 -1.91 -5.45
CA ILE A 99 -6.29 -0.81 -4.54
C ILE A 99 -6.30 0.53 -5.28
N LEU A 100 -5.68 0.62 -6.46
CA LEU A 100 -5.64 1.85 -7.25
C LEU A 100 -7.02 2.30 -7.75
N GLU A 101 -7.93 1.36 -8.05
CA GLU A 101 -9.32 1.66 -8.39
C GLU A 101 -10.14 2.12 -7.17
N LYS A 102 -9.79 1.65 -5.98
CA LYS A 102 -10.45 2.00 -4.72
C LYS A 102 -10.09 3.41 -4.24
N LEU A 103 -8.80 3.78 -4.32
CA LEU A 103 -8.30 5.05 -3.78
C LEU A 103 -9.10 6.30 -4.21
N PRO A 104 -9.44 6.51 -5.49
CA PRO A 104 -10.21 7.69 -5.89
C PRO A 104 -11.65 7.74 -5.37
N ARG A 105 -12.16 6.62 -4.85
CA ARG A 105 -13.52 6.51 -4.29
C ARG A 105 -13.56 6.67 -2.78
N MET A 106 -12.39 6.64 -2.13
CA MET A 106 -12.28 6.83 -0.68
C MET A 106 -12.37 8.32 -0.33
N PRO A 107 -12.91 8.68 0.85
CA PRO A 107 -12.83 10.05 1.34
C PRO A 107 -11.37 10.53 1.39
N LEU A 108 -11.12 11.73 0.89
CA LEU A 108 -9.75 12.27 0.82
C LEU A 108 -9.07 12.32 2.20
N GLY A 109 -9.84 12.51 3.29
CA GLY A 109 -9.32 12.46 4.66
C GLY A 109 -8.64 11.15 5.00
N THR A 110 -9.29 10.04 4.69
CA THR A 110 -8.72 8.70 4.93
C THR A 110 -7.39 8.50 4.22
N ILE A 111 -7.26 9.08 3.01
CA ILE A 111 -6.01 9.02 2.23
C ILE A 111 -4.94 9.94 2.84
N LEU A 112 -5.32 11.15 3.26
CA LEU A 112 -4.38 12.14 3.83
C LEU A 112 -3.90 11.77 5.25
N ASP A 113 -4.72 11.06 6.03
CA ASP A 113 -4.35 10.56 7.35
C ASP A 113 -3.29 9.44 7.27
N THR A 114 -3.22 8.76 6.13
CA THR A 114 -2.18 7.77 5.85
C THR A 114 -1.02 8.43 5.10
N SER A 115 0.19 8.35 5.65
CA SER A 115 1.34 8.93 4.95
C SER A 115 1.55 8.25 3.60
N SER A 116 1.97 9.03 2.58
CA SER A 116 2.28 8.50 1.23
C SER A 116 3.33 7.38 1.28
N GLY A 117 4.26 7.45 2.24
CA GLY A 117 5.24 6.39 2.49
C GLY A 117 4.61 5.09 2.99
N GLN A 118 3.63 5.16 3.88
CA GLN A 118 2.89 3.97 4.34
C GLN A 118 2.04 3.38 3.21
N MET A 119 1.37 4.21 2.43
CA MET A 119 0.58 3.75 1.28
C MET A 119 1.47 3.05 0.25
N LYS A 120 2.61 3.66 -0.11
CA LYS A 120 3.63 3.02 -0.97
C LYS A 120 4.11 1.70 -0.38
N GLN A 121 4.39 1.65 0.92
CA GLN A 121 4.85 0.43 1.59
C GLN A 121 3.84 -0.71 1.44
N VAL A 122 2.53 -0.45 1.57
CA VAL A 122 1.52 -1.49 1.39
C VAL A 122 1.42 -1.90 -0.08
N ILE A 123 1.22 -0.95 -0.99
CA ILE A 123 0.93 -1.22 -2.42
C ILE A 123 2.13 -1.83 -3.15
N VAL A 124 3.34 -1.36 -2.84
CA VAL A 124 4.56 -1.79 -3.55
C VAL A 124 5.29 -2.85 -2.73
N ASP A 125 5.81 -2.48 -1.56
CA ASP A 125 6.81 -3.28 -0.86
C ASP A 125 6.20 -4.54 -0.20
N GLN A 126 5.06 -4.40 0.48
CA GLN A 126 4.38 -5.52 1.13
C GLN A 126 3.77 -6.48 0.11
N VAL A 127 3.02 -5.95 -0.87
CA VAL A 127 2.43 -6.78 -1.94
C VAL A 127 3.53 -7.53 -2.70
N GLU A 128 4.65 -6.88 -3.06
CA GLU A 128 5.80 -7.55 -3.70
C GLU A 128 6.39 -8.64 -2.81
N SER A 129 6.50 -8.41 -1.51
CA SER A 129 7.07 -9.38 -0.57
C SER A 129 6.23 -10.66 -0.40
N MET A 130 5.00 -10.69 -0.90
CA MET A 130 4.17 -11.92 -0.98
C MET A 130 4.53 -12.81 -2.17
N GLU A 131 5.26 -12.31 -3.17
CA GLU A 131 5.58 -13.06 -4.39
C GLU A 131 6.19 -14.42 -4.08
N ARG A 132 7.32 -14.41 -3.38
CA ARG A 132 8.04 -15.65 -3.07
C ARG A 132 7.23 -16.62 -2.20
N PRO A 133 6.61 -16.22 -1.07
CA PRO A 133 5.75 -17.11 -0.32
C PRO A 133 4.63 -17.73 -1.16
N LEU A 134 3.93 -16.94 -1.98
CA LEU A 134 2.78 -17.43 -2.75
C LEU A 134 3.19 -18.36 -3.88
N ALA A 135 4.25 -18.02 -4.61
CA ALA A 135 4.71 -18.82 -5.75
C ALA A 135 5.21 -20.21 -5.31
N HIS A 136 5.85 -20.28 -4.15
CA HIS A 136 6.44 -21.51 -3.64
C HIS A 136 5.49 -22.31 -2.71
N LEU A 137 4.55 -21.62 -2.02
CA LEU A 137 3.70 -22.24 -1.01
C LEU A 137 2.98 -23.49 -1.54
N LEU A 138 2.21 -23.35 -2.62
CA LEU A 138 1.36 -24.45 -3.09
C LEU A 138 2.18 -25.63 -3.66
N PRO A 139 3.15 -25.44 -4.58
CA PRO A 139 3.95 -26.54 -5.11
C PRO A 139 4.85 -27.20 -4.04
N GLU A 140 5.52 -26.39 -3.22
CA GLU A 140 6.50 -26.91 -2.26
C GLU A 140 5.84 -27.53 -1.02
N MET A 141 4.79 -26.91 -0.46
CA MET A 141 4.03 -27.54 0.62
C MET A 141 3.43 -28.87 0.18
N THR A 142 2.87 -28.90 -1.03
CA THR A 142 2.35 -30.16 -1.60
C THR A 142 3.44 -31.22 -1.68
N ALA A 143 4.61 -30.86 -2.21
CA ALA A 143 5.73 -31.78 -2.34
C ALA A 143 6.29 -32.23 -0.98
N ASN A 144 6.47 -31.26 -0.05
CA ASN A 144 7.09 -31.51 1.25
C ASN A 144 6.17 -32.27 2.23
N VAL A 145 4.85 -32.25 2.03
CA VAL A 145 3.91 -33.02 2.84
C VAL A 145 3.59 -34.35 2.17
N LEU A 146 3.27 -34.36 0.89
CA LEU A 146 2.82 -35.56 0.19
C LEU A 146 3.92 -36.61 0.08
N GLY A 147 5.18 -36.22 -0.18
CA GLY A 147 6.31 -37.13 -0.29
C GLY A 147 6.49 -38.01 0.96
N PRO A 148 6.70 -37.41 2.16
CA PRO A 148 6.75 -38.15 3.41
C PRO A 148 5.51 -39.02 3.67
N VAL A 149 4.32 -38.50 3.41
CA VAL A 149 3.06 -39.27 3.59
C VAL A 149 3.06 -40.53 2.72
N CYS A 150 3.39 -40.40 1.43
CA CYS A 150 3.48 -41.56 0.54
C CYS A 150 4.54 -42.57 1.01
N ILE A 151 5.70 -42.12 1.44
CA ILE A 151 6.77 -42.97 2.00
C ILE A 151 6.24 -43.70 3.26
N LEU A 152 5.63 -42.97 4.18
CA LEU A 152 5.10 -43.55 5.42
C LEU A 152 4.00 -44.58 5.15
N VAL A 153 3.04 -44.29 4.28
CA VAL A 153 2.01 -45.25 3.89
C VAL A 153 2.64 -46.54 3.38
N TYR A 154 3.66 -46.43 2.51
CA TYR A 154 4.34 -47.61 2.01
C TYR A 154 5.11 -48.36 3.10
N LEU A 155 5.80 -47.66 4.00
CA LEU A 155 6.49 -48.28 5.13
C LEU A 155 5.51 -49.01 6.08
N PHE A 156 4.33 -48.47 6.33
CA PHE A 156 3.30 -49.11 7.13
C PHE A 156 2.78 -50.41 6.48
N ILE A 157 2.72 -50.47 5.15
CA ILE A 157 2.36 -51.68 4.41
C ILE A 157 3.47 -52.73 4.54
N LEU A 158 4.73 -52.34 4.53
CA LEU A 158 5.88 -53.23 4.66
C LEU A 158 6.04 -53.79 6.08
N ASP A 159 6.17 -52.95 7.07
CA ASP A 159 6.24 -53.30 8.50
C ASP A 159 5.92 -52.05 9.36
N TRP A 160 4.81 -52.14 10.10
CA TRP A 160 4.32 -51.03 10.93
C TRP A 160 5.31 -50.64 12.04
N ARG A 161 6.13 -51.58 12.57
CA ARG A 161 7.14 -51.31 13.61
C ARG A 161 8.24 -50.43 13.06
N MET A 162 8.72 -50.75 11.86
CA MET A 162 9.76 -49.99 11.17
C MET A 162 9.24 -48.58 10.77
N ALA A 163 7.97 -48.49 10.34
CA ALA A 163 7.32 -47.21 10.05
C ALA A 163 7.29 -46.30 11.31
N LEU A 164 6.90 -46.84 12.47
CA LEU A 164 6.90 -46.09 13.73
C LEU A 164 8.31 -45.66 14.14
N LEU A 165 9.31 -46.55 13.99
CA LEU A 165 10.70 -46.22 14.29
C LEU A 165 11.23 -45.05 13.43
N SER A 166 10.78 -44.98 12.17
CA SER A 166 11.16 -43.88 11.29
C SER A 166 10.62 -42.51 11.71
N LEU A 167 9.58 -42.50 12.54
CA LEU A 167 8.95 -41.28 13.04
C LEU A 167 9.51 -40.79 14.39
N VAL A 168 10.20 -41.61 15.18
CA VAL A 168 10.57 -41.28 16.57
C VAL A 168 11.39 -40.00 16.70
N SER A 169 12.33 -39.76 15.78
CA SER A 169 13.18 -38.56 15.83
C SER A 169 12.41 -37.26 15.59
N ILE A 170 11.31 -37.30 14.83
CA ILE A 170 10.55 -36.12 14.43
C ILE A 170 9.84 -35.45 15.62
N PRO A 171 9.01 -36.14 16.43
CA PRO A 171 8.38 -35.56 17.63
C PRO A 171 9.40 -35.00 18.62
N VAL A 172 10.55 -35.67 18.79
CA VAL A 172 11.62 -35.20 19.67
C VAL A 172 12.20 -33.87 19.17
N GLY A 173 12.51 -33.79 17.90
CA GLY A 173 12.98 -32.53 17.30
C GLY A 173 11.90 -31.45 17.31
N MET A 174 10.63 -31.79 17.07
CA MET A 174 9.50 -30.86 17.17
C MET A 174 9.31 -30.32 18.59
N ALA A 175 9.56 -31.09 19.63
CA ALA A 175 9.46 -30.61 21.01
C ALA A 175 10.43 -29.44 21.26
N PHE A 176 11.66 -29.49 20.74
CA PHE A 176 12.58 -28.35 20.80
C PHE A 176 12.09 -27.15 20.00
N MET A 177 11.49 -27.36 18.84
CA MET A 177 10.91 -26.26 18.04
C MET A 177 9.71 -25.61 18.75
N MET A 178 8.84 -26.41 19.38
CA MET A 178 7.71 -25.88 20.16
C MET A 178 8.17 -25.02 21.34
N ALA A 179 9.31 -25.33 21.97
CA ALA A 179 9.89 -24.50 23.02
C ALA A 179 10.29 -23.11 22.49
N VAL A 180 10.72 -22.99 21.24
CA VAL A 180 10.97 -21.70 20.58
C VAL A 180 9.65 -20.98 20.29
N MET A 181 8.67 -21.70 19.75
CA MET A 181 7.37 -21.14 19.37
C MET A 181 6.57 -20.62 20.56
N ALA A 182 6.71 -21.21 21.73
CA ALA A 182 6.00 -20.79 22.94
C ALA A 182 6.19 -19.30 23.31
N ASN A 183 7.36 -18.75 23.00
CA ASN A 183 7.68 -17.35 23.27
C ASN A 183 7.76 -16.47 22.00
N TYR A 184 7.56 -17.05 20.83
CA TYR A 184 7.76 -16.38 19.55
C TYR A 184 6.95 -15.08 19.42
N GLY A 185 5.64 -15.12 19.72
CA GLY A 185 4.77 -13.95 19.61
C GLY A 185 5.26 -12.75 20.45
N LYS A 186 5.67 -12.98 21.68
CA LYS A 186 6.22 -11.94 22.56
C LYS A 186 7.55 -11.37 22.03
N GLN A 187 8.41 -12.24 21.53
CA GLN A 187 9.69 -11.84 20.95
C GLN A 187 9.49 -11.07 19.63
N TYR A 188 8.57 -11.52 18.81
CA TYR A 188 8.22 -10.83 17.56
C TYR A 188 7.66 -9.42 17.82
N GLU A 189 6.71 -9.28 18.76
CA GLU A 189 6.18 -7.97 19.15
C GLU A 189 7.29 -7.02 19.64
N GLY A 190 8.20 -7.51 20.46
CA GLY A 190 9.36 -6.74 20.90
C GLY A 190 10.28 -6.32 19.74
N SER A 191 10.50 -7.20 18.76
CA SER A 191 11.30 -6.89 17.58
C SER A 191 10.65 -5.80 16.72
N VAL A 192 9.34 -5.84 16.56
CA VAL A 192 8.58 -4.80 15.85
C VAL A 192 8.73 -3.45 16.56
N LYS A 193 8.56 -3.40 17.87
CA LYS A 193 8.71 -2.16 18.67
C LYS A 193 10.11 -1.56 18.55
N THR A 194 11.16 -2.37 18.67
CA THR A 194 12.53 -1.86 18.57
C THR A 194 12.89 -1.42 17.16
N THR A 195 12.37 -2.11 16.14
CA THR A 195 12.55 -1.73 14.72
C THR A 195 11.81 -0.42 14.40
N GLN A 196 10.60 -0.25 14.90
CA GLN A 196 9.85 1.01 14.73
C GLN A 196 10.57 2.19 15.40
N ALA A 197 11.07 2.01 16.63
CA ALA A 197 11.84 3.03 17.34
C ALA A 197 13.12 3.42 16.56
N MET A 198 13.83 2.44 16.01
CA MET A 198 15.00 2.68 15.17
C MET A 198 14.62 3.44 13.88
N ASN A 199 13.59 3.01 13.16
CA ASN A 199 13.13 3.66 11.94
C ASN A 199 12.68 5.11 12.20
N SER A 200 11.96 5.36 13.29
CA SER A 200 11.56 6.72 13.69
C SER A 200 12.80 7.61 13.96
N ALA A 201 13.82 7.08 14.63
CA ALA A 201 15.07 7.81 14.89
C ALA A 201 15.84 8.11 13.59
N ILE A 202 15.81 7.20 12.60
CA ILE A 202 16.41 7.42 11.27
C ILE A 202 15.69 8.56 10.54
N VAL A 203 14.35 8.51 10.49
CA VAL A 203 13.55 9.54 9.81
C VAL A 203 13.73 10.90 10.46
N GLU A 204 13.72 10.97 11.81
CA GLU A 204 13.98 12.19 12.57
C GLU A 204 15.38 12.76 12.28
N TYR A 205 16.41 11.89 12.24
CA TYR A 205 17.79 12.31 11.96
C TYR A 205 17.96 12.84 10.54
N ILE A 206 17.40 12.16 9.54
CA ILE A 206 17.48 12.58 8.13
C ILE A 206 16.63 13.83 7.89
N GLY A 207 15.39 13.84 8.37
CA GLY A 207 14.49 14.98 8.21
C GLY A 207 14.96 16.26 8.92
N GLY A 208 15.67 16.09 10.05
CA GLY A 208 16.24 17.20 10.82
C GLY A 208 17.68 17.58 10.44
N ILE A 209 18.26 17.03 9.36
CA ILE A 209 19.69 17.16 9.07
C ILE A 209 20.14 18.62 8.89
N GLU A 210 19.29 19.47 8.33
CA GLU A 210 19.57 20.91 8.17
C GLU A 210 19.69 21.59 9.53
N VAL A 211 18.75 21.32 10.44
CA VAL A 211 18.76 21.87 11.81
C VAL A 211 19.97 21.36 12.58
N ILE A 212 20.27 20.05 12.48
CA ILE A 212 21.43 19.42 13.12
C ILE A 212 22.73 20.10 12.64
N LYS A 213 22.85 20.38 11.34
CA LYS A 213 24.01 21.08 10.77
C LYS A 213 24.04 22.54 11.20
N ALA A 214 22.92 23.27 11.10
CA ALA A 214 22.84 24.69 11.43
C ALA A 214 23.20 24.98 12.90
N PHE A 215 22.79 24.09 13.82
CA PHE A 215 23.03 24.23 15.26
C PHE A 215 24.22 23.40 15.79
N ASN A 216 25.00 22.79 14.91
CA ASN A 216 26.18 21.96 15.25
C ASN A 216 25.89 20.85 16.30
N GLN A 217 24.68 20.25 16.22
CA GLN A 217 24.23 19.20 17.14
C GLN A 217 24.54 17.77 16.64
N GLY A 218 25.50 17.64 15.71
CA GLY A 218 25.82 16.38 15.05
C GLY A 218 26.16 15.23 16.02
N LYS A 219 26.93 15.50 17.08
CA LYS A 219 27.36 14.48 18.05
C LYS A 219 26.17 13.93 18.87
N GLN A 220 25.30 14.80 19.39
CA GLN A 220 24.20 14.40 20.26
C GLN A 220 23.08 13.69 19.46
N SER A 221 22.73 14.20 18.30
CA SER A 221 21.73 13.58 17.41
C SER A 221 22.22 12.23 16.88
N TYR A 222 23.51 12.12 16.52
CA TYR A 222 24.13 10.86 16.14
C TYR A 222 24.14 9.84 17.27
N ALA A 223 24.41 10.25 18.52
CA ALA A 223 24.38 9.36 19.67
C ALA A 223 22.99 8.74 19.86
N ARG A 224 21.92 9.54 19.82
CA ARG A 224 20.53 9.06 19.92
C ARG A 224 20.18 8.04 18.82
N PHE A 225 20.55 8.34 17.59
CA PHE A 225 20.40 7.43 16.47
C PHE A 225 21.20 6.12 16.70
N SER A 226 22.50 6.25 17.02
CA SER A 226 23.37 5.10 17.30
C SER A 226 22.85 4.20 18.43
N ASP A 227 22.30 4.79 19.49
CA ASP A 227 21.76 4.03 20.62
C ASP A 227 20.48 3.27 20.24
N SER A 228 19.61 3.84 19.39
CA SER A 228 18.44 3.13 18.86
C SER A 228 18.84 1.93 17.98
N VAL A 229 19.86 2.09 17.14
CA VAL A 229 20.42 1.00 16.31
C VAL A 229 21.02 -0.11 17.19
N LYS A 230 21.80 0.28 18.21
CA LYS A 230 22.38 -0.68 19.15
C LYS A 230 21.32 -1.43 19.96
N ALA A 231 20.27 -0.73 20.42
CA ALA A 231 19.16 -1.34 21.14
C ALA A 231 18.44 -2.38 20.26
N ASN A 232 18.14 -2.03 19.00
CA ASN A 232 17.55 -2.96 18.04
C ASN A 232 18.46 -4.17 17.78
N ALA A 233 19.73 -3.95 17.47
CA ALA A 233 20.72 -5.03 17.24
C ALA A 233 20.88 -5.92 18.48
N SER A 234 20.95 -5.33 19.68
CA SER A 234 21.04 -6.07 20.94
C SER A 234 19.80 -6.94 21.20
N TYR A 235 18.60 -6.40 20.90
CA TYR A 235 17.37 -7.17 21.01
C TYR A 235 17.37 -8.41 20.12
N PHE A 236 17.69 -8.26 18.84
CA PHE A 236 17.78 -9.36 17.89
C PHE A 236 18.87 -10.36 18.29
N TYR A 237 20.03 -9.87 18.74
CA TYR A 237 21.11 -10.75 19.21
C TYR A 237 20.66 -11.63 20.38
N HIS A 238 20.00 -11.05 21.40
CA HIS A 238 19.53 -11.82 22.55
C HIS A 238 18.42 -12.80 22.17
N TRP A 239 17.50 -12.38 21.31
CA TRP A 239 16.46 -13.28 20.79
C TRP A 239 17.06 -14.45 20.02
N MET A 240 17.92 -14.18 19.03
CA MET A 240 18.59 -15.23 18.26
C MET A 240 19.41 -16.17 19.14
N LYS A 241 20.16 -15.62 20.11
CA LYS A 241 20.93 -16.41 21.06
C LYS A 241 20.04 -17.35 21.89
N SER A 242 18.86 -16.90 22.30
CA SER A 242 17.92 -17.74 23.08
C SER A 242 17.32 -18.87 22.25
N CYS A 243 17.13 -18.65 20.94
CA CYS A 243 16.55 -19.62 20.01
C CYS A 243 17.58 -20.60 19.42
N GLN A 244 18.87 -20.23 19.40
CA GLN A 244 19.92 -20.97 18.68
C GLN A 244 20.05 -22.41 19.10
N LEU A 245 20.13 -22.70 20.40
CA LEU A 245 20.31 -24.06 20.90
C LEU A 245 19.10 -24.96 20.60
N PRO A 246 17.87 -24.58 20.95
CA PRO A 246 16.68 -25.38 20.60
C PRO A 246 16.52 -25.60 19.08
N ILE A 247 16.73 -24.57 18.26
CA ILE A 247 16.66 -24.70 16.79
C ILE A 247 17.75 -25.66 16.29
N SER A 248 18.98 -25.55 16.79
CA SER A 248 20.08 -26.43 16.40
C SER A 248 19.80 -27.87 16.79
N LEU A 249 19.27 -28.12 18.01
CA LEU A 249 18.88 -29.45 18.45
C LEU A 249 17.74 -30.02 17.61
N SER A 250 16.70 -29.21 17.31
CA SER A 250 15.61 -29.62 16.43
C SER A 250 16.13 -30.02 15.05
N LYS A 251 16.96 -29.17 14.42
CA LYS A 251 17.53 -29.43 13.09
C LYS A 251 18.53 -30.58 13.06
N ALA A 252 19.21 -30.85 14.16
CA ALA A 252 20.12 -31.99 14.26
C ALA A 252 19.39 -33.33 14.49
N ILE A 253 18.37 -33.34 15.39
CA ILE A 253 17.68 -34.56 15.81
C ILE A 253 16.63 -35.00 14.81
N SER A 254 15.81 -34.08 14.25
CA SER A 254 14.69 -34.45 13.37
C SER A 254 15.10 -35.33 12.18
N PRO A 255 16.21 -35.08 11.44
CA PRO A 255 16.60 -35.89 10.30
C PRO A 255 17.29 -37.21 10.69
N THR A 256 17.59 -37.46 11.96
CA THR A 256 18.35 -38.62 12.40
C THR A 256 17.49 -39.88 12.58
N THR A 257 16.62 -40.18 11.62
CA THR A 257 15.75 -41.40 11.60
C THR A 257 16.57 -42.69 11.74
N MET A 258 17.83 -42.69 11.29
CA MET A 258 18.72 -43.84 11.35
C MET A 258 19.12 -44.25 12.78
N ILE A 259 19.12 -43.32 13.74
CA ILE A 259 19.46 -43.64 15.15
C ILE A 259 18.50 -44.67 15.76
N THR A 260 17.24 -44.66 15.31
CA THR A 260 16.23 -45.61 15.78
C THR A 260 16.10 -46.84 14.89
N ILE A 261 16.15 -46.64 13.56
CA ILE A 261 15.95 -47.68 12.54
C ILE A 261 17.09 -48.69 12.56
N LEU A 262 18.38 -48.25 12.61
CA LEU A 262 19.50 -49.17 12.52
C LEU A 262 19.61 -50.13 13.73
N PRO A 263 19.64 -49.66 14.98
CA PRO A 263 19.79 -50.58 16.11
C PRO A 263 18.61 -51.49 16.31
N VAL A 264 17.39 -50.93 16.32
CA VAL A 264 16.20 -51.70 16.59
C VAL A 264 15.84 -52.58 15.38
N GLY A 265 15.97 -52.08 14.16
CA GLY A 265 15.80 -52.87 12.93
C GLY A 265 16.77 -54.03 12.83
N TRP A 266 18.05 -53.81 13.20
CA TRP A 266 19.03 -54.89 13.32
C TRP A 266 18.62 -55.96 14.32
N LEU A 267 18.15 -55.60 15.49
CA LEU A 267 17.68 -56.53 16.50
C LEU A 267 16.48 -57.37 16.00
N LEU A 268 15.54 -56.73 15.32
CA LEU A 268 14.38 -57.40 14.71
C LEU A 268 14.79 -58.35 13.56
N TYR A 269 15.76 -57.96 12.74
CA TYR A 269 16.36 -58.77 11.70
C TYR A 269 17.11 -59.97 12.30
N ALA A 270 18.02 -59.76 13.24
CA ALA A 270 18.79 -60.79 13.89
C ALA A 270 17.91 -61.79 14.68
N GLY A 271 16.79 -61.32 15.24
CA GLY A 271 15.74 -62.14 15.85
C GLY A 271 14.84 -62.90 14.87
N GLY A 272 15.07 -62.79 13.56
CA GLY A 272 14.31 -63.46 12.51
C GLY A 272 12.87 -62.95 12.28
N SER A 273 12.50 -61.83 12.91
CA SER A 273 11.15 -61.26 12.82
C SER A 273 10.98 -60.19 11.73
N LEU A 274 12.08 -59.77 11.08
CA LEU A 274 12.13 -58.78 10.02
C LEU A 274 12.92 -59.31 8.83
N PRO A 275 12.34 -59.39 7.59
CA PRO A 275 13.07 -59.73 6.38
C PRO A 275 14.15 -58.68 6.05
N VAL A 276 15.27 -59.11 5.47
CA VAL A 276 16.38 -58.21 5.08
C VAL A 276 15.91 -57.20 4.04
N GLU A 277 15.02 -57.60 3.14
CA GLU A 277 14.42 -56.76 2.11
C GLU A 277 13.67 -55.57 2.72
N THR A 278 12.85 -55.84 3.73
CA THR A 278 12.07 -54.84 4.45
C THR A 278 12.99 -53.91 5.24
N PHE A 279 14.03 -54.44 5.88
CA PHE A 279 14.98 -53.68 6.64
C PHE A 279 15.72 -52.67 5.76
N ILE A 280 16.29 -53.12 4.63
CA ILE A 280 17.03 -52.26 3.71
C ILE A 280 16.12 -51.22 3.05
N THR A 281 14.95 -51.65 2.58
CA THR A 281 13.98 -50.74 1.98
C THR A 281 13.56 -49.61 2.95
N THR A 282 13.37 -49.95 4.24
CA THR A 282 13.06 -48.95 5.27
C THR A 282 14.21 -47.99 5.48
N ILE A 283 15.45 -48.50 5.52
CA ILE A 283 16.63 -47.64 5.66
C ILE A 283 16.65 -46.58 4.54
N VAL A 284 16.55 -47.02 3.29
CA VAL A 284 16.64 -46.13 2.12
C VAL A 284 15.49 -45.10 2.08
N LEU A 285 14.25 -45.57 2.25
CA LEU A 285 13.05 -44.73 2.15
C LEU A 285 12.94 -43.73 3.32
N SER A 286 13.33 -44.12 4.52
CA SER A 286 13.22 -43.23 5.69
C SER A 286 14.07 -41.93 5.58
N LEU A 287 15.12 -41.94 4.75
CA LEU A 287 15.91 -40.75 4.43
C LEU A 287 15.08 -39.66 3.73
N GLY A 288 14.01 -40.06 3.04
CA GLY A 288 13.12 -39.15 2.34
C GLY A 288 12.03 -38.50 3.20
N ILE A 289 11.94 -38.78 4.51
CA ILE A 289 10.83 -38.32 5.37
C ILE A 289 11.14 -36.97 6.04
N ALA A 290 12.23 -36.90 6.77
CA ALA A 290 12.48 -35.80 7.70
C ALA A 290 12.82 -34.47 7.00
N GLY A 291 13.62 -34.49 5.94
CA GLY A 291 14.02 -33.28 5.20
C GLY A 291 12.84 -32.48 4.70
N PRO A 292 11.95 -33.06 3.89
CA PRO A 292 10.76 -32.38 3.40
C PRO A 292 9.83 -31.87 4.52
N LEU A 293 9.62 -32.62 5.60
CA LEU A 293 8.79 -32.18 6.73
C LEU A 293 9.40 -30.94 7.43
N LEU A 294 10.71 -30.88 7.59
CA LEU A 294 11.39 -29.70 8.15
C LEU A 294 11.24 -28.50 7.21
N SER A 295 11.39 -28.70 5.90
CA SER A 295 11.15 -27.64 4.91
C SER A 295 9.71 -27.14 4.92
N ALA A 296 8.72 -28.01 5.13
CA ALA A 296 7.33 -27.60 5.28
C ALA A 296 7.12 -26.68 6.52
N MET A 297 7.86 -26.88 7.59
CA MET A 297 7.77 -26.02 8.78
C MET A 297 8.29 -24.59 8.51
N ASP A 298 9.29 -24.40 7.65
CA ASP A 298 9.80 -23.08 7.29
C ASP A 298 8.74 -22.19 6.58
N PHE A 299 7.68 -22.81 6.01
CA PHE A 299 6.57 -22.07 5.39
C PHE A 299 5.57 -21.48 6.39
N VAL A 300 5.55 -21.91 7.64
CA VAL A 300 4.63 -21.39 8.67
C VAL A 300 4.85 -19.91 8.89
N ASP A 301 6.11 -19.47 8.98
CA ASP A 301 6.46 -18.05 9.13
C ASP A 301 6.05 -17.23 7.90
N SER A 302 6.22 -17.81 6.70
CA SER A 302 5.81 -17.20 5.45
C SER A 302 4.30 -17.02 5.36
N LEU A 303 3.51 -17.99 5.84
CA LEU A 303 2.06 -17.90 5.93
C LEU A 303 1.60 -16.81 6.88
N ALA A 304 2.23 -16.71 8.06
CA ALA A 304 1.92 -15.66 9.04
C ALA A 304 2.19 -14.26 8.46
N LYS A 305 3.32 -14.09 7.76
CA LYS A 305 3.68 -12.85 7.07
C LYS A 305 2.65 -12.48 6.00
N VAL A 306 2.29 -13.42 5.13
CA VAL A 306 1.26 -13.22 4.10
C VAL A 306 -0.06 -12.82 4.74
N GLY A 307 -0.47 -13.49 5.83
CA GLY A 307 -1.67 -13.14 6.58
C GLY A 307 -1.69 -11.70 7.08
N THR A 308 -0.56 -11.21 7.59
CA THR A 308 -0.43 -9.80 8.04
C THR A 308 -0.57 -8.83 6.87
N ILE A 309 0.04 -9.13 5.71
CA ILE A 309 -0.01 -8.28 4.53
C ILE A 309 -1.43 -8.24 3.94
N VAL A 310 -2.09 -9.40 3.86
CA VAL A 310 -3.50 -9.47 3.43
C VAL A 310 -4.38 -8.61 4.34
N GLY A 311 -4.15 -8.62 5.66
CA GLY A 311 -4.84 -7.73 6.59
C GLY A 311 -4.63 -6.24 6.26
N SER A 312 -3.40 -5.82 5.94
CA SER A 312 -3.11 -4.43 5.53
C SER A 312 -3.73 -4.06 4.18
N VAL A 313 -3.83 -5.01 3.25
CA VAL A 313 -4.52 -4.84 1.96
C VAL A 313 -6.03 -4.71 2.17
N ASP A 314 -6.62 -5.55 3.00
CA ASP A 314 -8.06 -5.53 3.30
C ASP A 314 -8.46 -4.25 4.03
N GLU A 315 -7.61 -3.69 4.89
CA GLU A 315 -7.85 -2.39 5.53
C GLU A 315 -8.10 -1.28 4.49
N ILE A 316 -7.39 -1.34 3.35
CA ILE A 316 -7.61 -0.40 2.24
C ILE A 316 -8.83 -0.81 1.42
N LEU A 317 -8.95 -2.07 1.02
CA LEU A 317 -10.01 -2.55 0.13
C LEU A 317 -11.40 -2.50 0.78
N ASP A 318 -11.48 -2.79 2.07
CA ASP A 318 -12.72 -2.72 2.85
C ASP A 318 -12.95 -1.32 3.46
N GLY A 319 -12.00 -0.38 3.23
CA GLY A 319 -12.12 1.02 3.62
C GLY A 319 -13.40 1.66 3.08
N GLN A 320 -13.96 2.59 3.84
CA GLN A 320 -15.19 3.27 3.48
C GLN A 320 -15.04 4.01 2.14
N GLU A 321 -15.98 3.81 1.23
CA GLU A 321 -16.14 4.63 0.02
C GLU A 321 -17.09 5.79 0.31
N GLN A 322 -16.95 6.87 -0.46
CA GLN A 322 -17.94 7.93 -0.47
C GLN A 322 -19.24 7.38 -1.10
N ASP A 323 -20.35 7.58 -0.38
CA ASP A 323 -21.66 7.11 -0.83
C ASP A 323 -22.29 8.13 -1.78
N HIS A 324 -21.99 8.02 -3.06
CA HIS A 324 -22.49 8.88 -4.12
C HIS A 324 -23.38 8.11 -5.10
N GLY A 325 -24.32 8.83 -5.73
CA GLY A 325 -25.18 8.25 -6.77
C GLY A 325 -24.39 7.68 -7.95
N ASN A 326 -24.92 6.65 -8.59
CA ASN A 326 -24.31 6.03 -9.77
C ASN A 326 -24.97 6.46 -11.10
N ALA A 327 -26.14 7.10 -11.03
CA ALA A 327 -26.88 7.55 -12.22
C ALA A 327 -26.63 9.05 -12.47
N PRO A 328 -26.30 9.45 -13.72
CA PRO A 328 -26.13 10.86 -14.06
C PRO A 328 -27.36 11.69 -13.72
N VAL A 329 -27.15 12.86 -13.12
CA VAL A 329 -28.21 13.79 -12.73
C VAL A 329 -28.25 15.01 -13.66
N GLN A 330 -29.41 15.66 -13.79
CA GLN A 330 -29.56 16.93 -14.49
C GLN A 330 -29.59 18.08 -13.48
N PHE A 331 -28.79 19.12 -13.74
CA PHE A 331 -28.72 20.31 -12.90
C PHE A 331 -29.77 21.35 -13.32
N GLN A 332 -30.49 21.91 -12.35
CA GLN A 332 -31.43 23.02 -12.54
C GLN A 332 -30.74 24.36 -12.24
N GLY A 333 -29.70 24.69 -12.99
CA GLY A 333 -28.83 25.82 -12.67
C GLY A 333 -27.52 25.38 -12.03
N ARG A 334 -26.80 26.30 -11.36
CA ARG A 334 -25.49 26.05 -10.73
C ARG A 334 -25.34 26.74 -9.37
N ASP A 335 -26.47 27.07 -8.74
CA ASP A 335 -26.44 27.57 -7.36
C ASP A 335 -25.94 26.48 -6.42
N ILE A 336 -25.13 26.88 -5.44
CA ILE A 336 -24.67 25.98 -4.39
C ILE A 336 -25.37 26.38 -3.11
N ARG A 337 -26.00 25.42 -2.42
CA ARG A 337 -26.66 25.67 -1.13
C ARG A 337 -26.17 24.68 -0.09
N LEU A 338 -25.74 25.21 1.05
CA LEU A 338 -25.44 24.48 2.27
C LEU A 338 -26.64 24.63 3.20
N SER A 339 -27.18 23.55 3.71
CA SER A 339 -28.35 23.52 4.58
C SER A 339 -28.00 22.76 5.87
N HIS A 340 -27.84 23.50 6.97
CA HIS A 340 -27.54 22.95 8.30
C HIS A 340 -26.34 22.00 8.31
N VAL A 341 -25.27 22.37 7.61
CA VAL A 341 -24.08 21.53 7.43
C VAL A 341 -23.24 21.51 8.70
N SER A 342 -23.03 20.32 9.25
CA SER A 342 -22.02 20.03 10.28
C SER A 342 -21.00 19.04 9.73
N PHE A 343 -19.73 19.21 10.13
CA PHE A 343 -18.64 18.36 9.66
C PHE A 343 -17.47 18.30 10.64
N GLY A 344 -16.87 17.13 10.79
CA GLY A 344 -15.60 16.89 11.47
C GLY A 344 -14.73 15.93 10.68
N TYR A 345 -13.43 16.17 10.62
CA TYR A 345 -12.46 15.25 10.01
C TYR A 345 -12.36 13.93 10.78
N HIS A 346 -12.55 13.99 12.09
CA HIS A 346 -12.61 12.85 13.01
C HIS A 346 -13.94 12.90 13.78
N ALA A 347 -14.44 11.75 14.16
CA ALA A 347 -15.75 11.63 14.83
C ALA A 347 -15.85 12.37 16.17
N ASP A 348 -14.73 12.64 16.81
CA ASP A 348 -14.61 13.28 18.14
C ASP A 348 -14.49 14.81 18.08
N LYS A 349 -14.28 15.39 16.88
CA LYS A 349 -14.02 16.83 16.74
C LYS A 349 -14.74 17.44 15.53
N GLU A 350 -15.85 18.12 15.79
CA GLU A 350 -16.50 18.94 14.76
C GLU A 350 -15.69 20.20 14.45
N VAL A 351 -15.64 20.54 13.15
CA VAL A 351 -14.98 21.74 12.59
C VAL A 351 -16.00 22.74 12.05
N LEU A 352 -17.12 22.26 11.53
CA LEU A 352 -18.23 23.09 11.08
C LEU A 352 -19.49 22.77 11.88
N HIS A 353 -20.20 23.82 12.32
CA HIS A 353 -21.36 23.73 13.20
C HIS A 353 -22.56 24.43 12.57
N ASP A 354 -23.52 23.68 12.05
CA ASP A 354 -24.80 24.20 11.54
C ASP A 354 -24.66 25.33 10.49
N VAL A 355 -23.79 25.11 9.49
CA VAL A 355 -23.50 26.09 8.44
C VAL A 355 -24.60 26.08 7.38
N SER A 356 -25.25 27.24 7.18
CA SER A 356 -26.24 27.45 6.13
C SER A 356 -25.86 28.65 5.27
N LEU A 357 -25.74 28.44 3.93
CA LEU A 357 -25.25 29.42 2.99
C LEU A 357 -25.82 29.17 1.59
N THR A 358 -26.12 30.22 0.87
CA THR A 358 -26.43 30.15 -0.57
C THR A 358 -25.38 30.92 -1.35
N ILE A 359 -24.80 30.27 -2.37
CA ILE A 359 -23.84 30.83 -3.32
C ILE A 359 -24.54 30.89 -4.69
N PRO A 360 -24.91 32.08 -5.17
CA PRO A 360 -25.60 32.20 -6.46
C PRO A 360 -24.68 31.84 -7.65
N SER A 361 -25.26 31.29 -8.69
CA SER A 361 -24.55 30.99 -9.94
C SER A 361 -23.98 32.25 -10.58
N GLY A 362 -22.74 32.17 -11.08
CA GLY A 362 -22.08 33.27 -11.79
C GLY A 362 -21.61 34.41 -10.88
N THR A 363 -21.56 34.22 -9.56
CA THR A 363 -21.08 35.23 -8.61
C THR A 363 -19.75 34.83 -7.97
N MET A 364 -19.01 35.83 -7.46
CA MET A 364 -17.82 35.63 -6.67
C MET A 364 -18.17 35.67 -5.17
N THR A 365 -18.00 34.57 -4.48
CA THR A 365 -18.14 34.46 -3.03
C THR A 365 -16.78 34.29 -2.38
N ALA A 366 -16.42 35.21 -1.49
CA ALA A 366 -15.15 35.19 -0.74
C ALA A 366 -15.36 34.71 0.71
N PHE A 367 -14.60 33.72 1.15
CA PHE A 367 -14.56 33.25 2.54
C PHE A 367 -13.41 33.89 3.29
N VAL A 368 -13.72 34.55 4.41
CA VAL A 368 -12.75 35.23 5.27
C VAL A 368 -12.96 34.82 6.74
N GLY A 369 -11.96 34.99 7.56
CA GLY A 369 -12.00 34.65 8.98
C GLY A 369 -10.64 34.22 9.53
N PRO A 370 -10.49 34.04 10.84
CA PRO A 370 -9.26 33.61 11.48
C PRO A 370 -8.73 32.27 10.91
N SER A 371 -7.44 32.01 11.10
CA SER A 371 -6.88 30.69 10.74
C SER A 371 -7.58 29.59 11.52
N GLY A 372 -7.87 28.47 10.86
CA GLY A 372 -8.59 27.35 11.48
C GLY A 372 -10.11 27.56 11.66
N SER A 373 -10.71 28.63 11.14
CA SER A 373 -12.16 28.89 11.28
C SER A 373 -13.08 27.99 10.44
N GLY A 374 -12.53 27.14 9.52
CA GLY A 374 -13.30 26.21 8.68
C GLY A 374 -13.50 26.63 7.23
N LYS A 375 -12.88 27.71 6.74
CA LYS A 375 -13.00 28.21 5.35
C LYS A 375 -12.64 27.17 4.30
N SER A 376 -11.43 26.63 4.37
CA SER A 376 -10.95 25.59 3.41
C SER A 376 -11.77 24.30 3.54
N THR A 377 -12.31 24.01 4.73
CA THR A 377 -13.21 22.87 4.95
C THR A 377 -14.51 23.03 4.16
N ILE A 378 -15.14 24.21 4.20
CA ILE A 378 -16.35 24.49 3.40
C ILE A 378 -16.07 24.29 1.92
N ALA A 379 -14.95 24.84 1.41
CA ALA A 379 -14.58 24.72 0.00
C ALA A 379 -14.32 23.28 -0.42
N LYS A 380 -13.65 22.50 0.43
CA LYS A 380 -13.35 21.07 0.19
C LYS A 380 -14.61 20.21 0.20
N LEU A 381 -15.59 20.52 1.07
CA LEU A 381 -16.91 19.86 1.07
C LEU A 381 -17.69 20.17 -0.21
N ILE A 382 -17.69 21.42 -0.68
CA ILE A 382 -18.33 21.81 -1.95
C ILE A 382 -17.65 21.10 -3.14
N ALA A 383 -16.34 20.90 -3.08
CA ALA A 383 -15.59 20.16 -4.10
C ALA A 383 -15.84 18.63 -4.07
N GLY A 384 -16.56 18.11 -3.06
CA GLY A 384 -16.85 16.68 -2.93
C GLY A 384 -15.66 15.84 -2.44
N PHE A 385 -14.67 16.46 -1.80
CA PHE A 385 -13.52 15.72 -1.24
C PHE A 385 -13.86 14.98 0.06
N TRP A 386 -14.92 15.38 0.73
CA TRP A 386 -15.51 14.75 1.92
C TRP A 386 -17.03 14.87 1.87
N ASP A 387 -17.69 13.95 2.54
CA ASP A 387 -19.12 14.00 2.78
C ASP A 387 -19.43 14.75 4.08
N VAL A 388 -20.56 15.46 4.13
CA VAL A 388 -21.02 16.13 5.34
C VAL A 388 -21.42 15.12 6.42
N SER A 389 -21.13 15.42 7.69
CA SER A 389 -21.55 14.60 8.82
C SER A 389 -23.05 14.73 9.11
N ALA A 390 -23.59 15.95 8.94
CA ALA A 390 -25.02 16.25 9.05
C ALA A 390 -25.40 17.39 8.11
N GLY A 391 -26.70 17.52 7.78
CA GLY A 391 -27.19 18.48 6.81
C GLY A 391 -27.02 18.01 5.37
N ALA A 392 -27.06 18.94 4.42
CA ALA A 392 -26.91 18.65 3.00
C ALA A 392 -26.25 19.81 2.23
N ILE A 393 -25.50 19.48 1.19
CA ILE A 393 -25.01 20.44 0.19
C ILE A 393 -25.66 20.09 -1.14
N THR A 394 -26.25 21.09 -1.80
CA THR A 394 -26.88 20.92 -3.12
C THR A 394 -26.19 21.76 -4.17
N LEU A 395 -26.06 21.21 -5.38
CA LEU A 395 -25.58 21.88 -6.59
C LEU A 395 -26.69 21.84 -7.65
N GLY A 396 -27.15 23.01 -8.09
CA GLY A 396 -28.22 23.10 -9.09
C GLY A 396 -29.48 22.33 -8.68
N GLY A 397 -29.82 22.36 -7.39
CA GLY A 397 -30.98 21.66 -6.80
C GLY A 397 -30.78 20.17 -6.53
N GLN A 398 -29.64 19.58 -6.87
CA GLN A 398 -29.31 18.17 -6.62
C GLN A 398 -28.40 18.05 -5.40
N ASP A 399 -28.70 17.12 -4.50
CA ASP A 399 -27.82 16.79 -3.37
C ASP A 399 -26.51 16.22 -3.88
N LEU A 400 -25.36 16.69 -3.37
CA LEU A 400 -24.04 16.21 -3.77
C LEU A 400 -23.90 14.69 -3.65
N LYS A 401 -24.49 14.09 -2.62
CA LYS A 401 -24.50 12.62 -2.42
C LYS A 401 -25.23 11.86 -3.52
N LYS A 402 -26.13 12.50 -4.26
CA LYS A 402 -26.85 11.88 -5.38
C LYS A 402 -26.13 12.05 -6.72
N ILE A 403 -25.11 12.91 -6.77
CA ILE A 403 -24.33 13.17 -7.98
C ILE A 403 -23.18 12.18 -8.04
N PRO A 404 -23.00 11.42 -9.15
CA PRO A 404 -21.80 10.61 -9.34
C PRO A 404 -20.52 11.44 -9.18
N LEU A 405 -19.50 10.94 -8.45
CA LEU A 405 -18.24 11.66 -8.21
C LEU A 405 -17.60 12.18 -9.52
N PRO A 406 -17.48 11.40 -10.61
CA PRO A 406 -16.93 11.92 -11.86
C PRO A 406 -17.73 13.13 -12.40
N GLN A 407 -19.07 13.07 -12.36
CA GLN A 407 -19.91 14.17 -12.81
C GLN A 407 -19.77 15.41 -11.90
N LEU A 408 -19.61 15.22 -10.58
CA LEU A 408 -19.35 16.31 -9.64
C LEU A 408 -17.99 16.96 -9.91
N TYR A 409 -16.97 16.13 -10.08
CA TYR A 409 -15.62 16.63 -10.38
C TYR A 409 -15.55 17.39 -11.71
N ASP A 410 -16.34 17.04 -12.72
CA ASP A 410 -16.45 17.84 -13.96
C ASP A 410 -17.03 19.25 -13.73
N GLN A 411 -17.81 19.45 -12.67
CA GLN A 411 -18.40 20.75 -12.35
C GLN A 411 -17.45 21.70 -11.60
N VAL A 412 -16.40 21.19 -10.95
CA VAL A 412 -15.56 21.97 -10.05
C VAL A 412 -14.09 21.93 -10.47
N ALA A 413 -13.47 23.08 -10.71
CA ALA A 413 -12.03 23.22 -10.79
C ALA A 413 -11.49 23.73 -9.44
N PHE A 414 -10.58 22.99 -8.85
CA PHE A 414 -9.98 23.32 -7.53
C PHE A 414 -8.51 23.68 -7.71
N VAL A 415 -8.13 24.90 -7.33
CA VAL A 415 -6.73 25.36 -7.26
C VAL A 415 -6.34 25.38 -5.80
N SER A 416 -5.53 24.39 -5.39
CA SER A 416 -5.06 24.25 -4.02
C SER A 416 -3.88 25.15 -3.70
N GLN A 417 -3.60 25.32 -2.41
CA GLN A 417 -2.43 26.05 -1.91
C GLN A 417 -1.11 25.37 -2.31
N ASP A 418 -1.05 24.04 -2.28
CA ASP A 418 0.20 23.28 -2.49
C ASP A 418 0.64 23.20 -3.96
N ASN A 419 -0.25 23.48 -4.92
CA ASN A 419 0.06 23.53 -6.35
C ASN A 419 0.94 22.36 -6.84
N TYR A 420 0.57 21.11 -6.49
CA TYR A 420 1.37 19.94 -6.78
C TYR A 420 1.51 19.69 -8.29
N LEU A 421 2.75 19.43 -8.73
CA LEU A 421 3.08 19.02 -10.09
C LEU A 421 3.63 17.59 -10.08
N PHE A 422 3.20 16.81 -11.07
CA PHE A 422 3.70 15.45 -11.26
C PHE A 422 5.06 15.47 -11.94
N ASP A 423 5.82 14.38 -11.79
CA ASP A 423 7.12 14.16 -12.44
C ASP A 423 6.92 13.84 -13.93
N GLU A 424 6.41 14.83 -14.62
CA GLU A 424 6.01 14.83 -16.02
C GLU A 424 6.43 16.14 -16.66
N SER A 425 6.30 16.26 -17.98
CA SER A 425 6.56 17.53 -18.66
C SER A 425 5.57 18.62 -18.21
N VAL A 426 5.97 19.89 -18.38
CA VAL A 426 5.06 21.03 -18.16
C VAL A 426 3.78 20.89 -18.97
N ARG A 427 3.90 20.46 -20.23
CA ARG A 427 2.79 20.20 -21.13
C ARG A 427 1.79 19.22 -20.54
N GLU A 428 2.26 18.06 -20.08
CA GLU A 428 1.41 17.03 -19.50
C GLU A 428 0.81 17.45 -18.15
N ASN A 429 1.55 18.19 -17.35
CA ASN A 429 1.02 18.77 -16.13
C ASN A 429 -0.15 19.72 -16.37
N ILE A 430 -0.12 20.52 -17.44
CA ILE A 430 -1.26 21.36 -17.84
C ILE A 430 -2.38 20.51 -18.44
N ARG A 431 -2.05 19.53 -19.31
CA ARG A 431 -3.01 18.64 -19.99
C ARG A 431 -3.85 17.82 -19.02
N MET A 432 -3.40 17.60 -17.78
CA MET A 432 -4.21 16.96 -16.73
C MET A 432 -5.57 17.64 -16.51
N GLY A 433 -5.72 18.93 -16.79
CA GLY A 433 -7.01 19.62 -16.74
C GLY A 433 -8.04 19.03 -17.71
N ARG A 434 -7.59 18.57 -18.89
CA ARG A 434 -8.38 17.87 -19.89
C ARG A 434 -7.46 16.97 -20.73
N PRO A 435 -7.41 15.66 -20.43
CA PRO A 435 -6.48 14.71 -21.06
C PRO A 435 -6.59 14.61 -22.60
N THR A 436 -7.74 14.98 -23.15
CA THR A 436 -7.98 14.99 -24.61
C THR A 436 -7.56 16.28 -25.32
N ALA A 437 -7.00 17.25 -24.59
CA ALA A 437 -6.62 18.54 -25.15
C ALA A 437 -5.41 18.41 -26.10
N THR A 438 -5.46 19.15 -27.19
CA THR A 438 -4.36 19.27 -28.16
C THR A 438 -3.23 20.14 -27.59
N ASP A 439 -2.02 20.01 -28.15
CA ASP A 439 -0.88 20.86 -27.77
C ASP A 439 -1.19 22.35 -27.95
N GLN A 440 -1.91 22.70 -29.00
CA GLN A 440 -2.31 24.10 -29.25
C GLN A 440 -3.23 24.64 -28.15
N GLU A 441 -4.19 23.83 -27.65
CA GLU A 441 -5.06 24.22 -26.55
C GLU A 441 -4.27 24.39 -25.24
N VAL A 442 -3.33 23.48 -24.98
CA VAL A 442 -2.43 23.57 -23.81
C VAL A 442 -1.59 24.85 -23.87
N GLU A 443 -0.98 25.15 -25.02
CA GLU A 443 -0.19 26.37 -25.19
C GLU A 443 -1.04 27.65 -25.10
N ALA A 444 -2.28 27.61 -25.61
CA ALA A 444 -3.20 28.74 -25.54
C ALA A 444 -3.58 29.09 -24.08
N VAL A 445 -3.89 28.07 -23.25
CA VAL A 445 -4.21 28.31 -21.83
C VAL A 445 -2.95 28.68 -21.04
N ALA A 446 -1.80 28.11 -21.35
CA ALA A 446 -0.53 28.49 -20.75
C ALA A 446 -0.21 29.98 -21.00
N LYS A 447 -0.40 30.45 -22.22
CA LYS A 447 -0.27 31.87 -22.57
C LYS A 447 -1.30 32.75 -21.84
N ALA A 448 -2.55 32.29 -21.73
CA ALA A 448 -3.59 32.98 -20.99
C ALA A 448 -3.28 33.10 -19.50
N ALA A 449 -2.68 32.07 -18.91
CA ALA A 449 -2.24 32.02 -17.52
C ALA A 449 -0.89 32.72 -17.26
N GLY A 450 -0.23 33.27 -18.29
CA GLY A 450 1.07 33.92 -18.16
C GLY A 450 2.23 32.95 -17.90
N CYS A 451 2.10 31.72 -18.43
CA CYS A 451 3.15 30.69 -18.30
C CYS A 451 4.10 30.63 -19.49
N ASP A 452 3.66 31.05 -20.69
CA ASP A 452 4.34 30.78 -21.96
C ASP A 452 5.80 31.31 -21.98
N GLU A 453 6.04 32.49 -21.39
CA GLU A 453 7.35 33.13 -21.40
C GLU A 453 8.36 32.31 -20.59
N PHE A 454 8.05 31.98 -19.32
CA PHE A 454 9.00 31.21 -18.51
C PHE A 454 9.12 29.76 -19.00
N ILE A 455 8.03 29.14 -19.53
CA ILE A 455 8.09 27.79 -20.07
C ILE A 455 9.05 27.73 -21.25
N ARG A 456 8.97 28.68 -22.19
CA ARG A 456 9.89 28.75 -23.34
C ARG A 456 11.33 29.04 -22.97
N ALA A 457 11.57 29.62 -21.78
CA ALA A 457 12.91 29.85 -21.24
C ALA A 457 13.52 28.59 -20.60
N LEU A 458 12.74 27.55 -20.32
CA LEU A 458 13.25 26.27 -19.84
C LEU A 458 14.04 25.55 -20.95
N GLU A 459 14.95 24.68 -20.56
CA GLU A 459 15.90 23.97 -21.46
C GLU A 459 15.20 23.23 -22.62
N GLN A 460 14.06 22.58 -22.35
CA GLN A 460 13.24 21.86 -23.34
C GLN A 460 11.85 22.49 -23.53
N GLY A 461 11.63 23.73 -23.09
CA GLY A 461 10.36 24.42 -23.19
C GLY A 461 9.21 23.63 -22.52
N TYR A 462 8.11 23.43 -23.26
CA TYR A 462 6.95 22.70 -22.77
C TYR A 462 7.21 21.23 -22.44
N ASP A 463 8.25 20.62 -23.00
CA ASP A 463 8.59 19.21 -22.80
C ASP A 463 9.59 19.02 -21.65
N THR A 464 9.96 20.10 -20.95
CA THR A 464 10.79 20.04 -19.75
C THR A 464 10.08 19.27 -18.64
N ILE A 465 10.72 18.22 -18.11
CA ILE A 465 10.25 17.47 -16.94
C ILE A 465 10.54 18.30 -15.68
N VAL A 466 9.51 18.60 -14.90
CA VAL A 466 9.61 19.53 -13.77
C VAL A 466 10.01 18.89 -12.44
N GLY A 467 10.13 17.56 -12.41
CA GLY A 467 10.42 16.80 -11.20
C GLY A 467 9.24 16.73 -10.23
N GLY A 468 9.27 15.73 -9.33
CA GLY A 468 8.22 15.53 -8.34
C GLY A 468 7.98 16.78 -7.47
N GLY A 469 6.72 17.23 -7.39
CA GLY A 469 6.34 18.44 -6.69
C GLY A 469 6.77 19.74 -7.37
N GLY A 470 7.33 19.72 -8.58
CA GLY A 470 7.80 20.92 -9.30
C GLY A 470 9.09 21.51 -8.71
N ALA A 471 10.02 20.67 -8.28
CA ALA A 471 11.24 21.04 -7.55
C ALA A 471 12.12 22.10 -8.28
N HIS A 472 12.01 22.21 -9.62
CA HIS A 472 12.79 23.12 -10.44
C HIS A 472 12.06 24.43 -10.78
N LEU A 473 10.86 24.65 -10.24
CA LEU A 473 10.05 25.85 -10.49
C LEU A 473 9.83 26.67 -9.22
N SER A 474 9.75 27.99 -9.37
CA SER A 474 9.35 28.88 -8.29
C SER A 474 7.89 28.66 -7.85
N GLY A 475 7.53 29.11 -6.65
CA GLY A 475 6.15 29.01 -6.16
C GLY A 475 5.12 29.65 -7.10
N GLY A 476 5.45 30.83 -7.65
CA GLY A 476 4.58 31.53 -8.59
C GLY A 476 4.44 30.85 -9.95
N GLU A 477 5.48 30.17 -10.45
CA GLU A 477 5.42 29.39 -11.69
C GLU A 477 4.55 28.15 -11.50
N ARG A 478 4.73 27.39 -10.40
CA ARG A 478 3.86 26.26 -10.07
C ARG A 478 2.39 26.68 -9.99
N GLN A 479 2.11 27.80 -9.35
CA GLN A 479 0.76 28.33 -9.21
C GLN A 479 0.15 28.69 -10.56
N ARG A 480 0.89 29.37 -11.45
CA ARG A 480 0.40 29.69 -12.80
C ARG A 480 0.11 28.43 -13.62
N ILE A 481 0.93 27.37 -13.48
CA ILE A 481 0.64 26.07 -14.10
C ILE A 481 -0.66 25.46 -13.54
N ALA A 482 -0.89 25.53 -12.23
CA ALA A 482 -2.13 25.06 -11.62
C ALA A 482 -3.37 25.86 -12.11
N ILE A 483 -3.22 27.16 -12.29
CA ILE A 483 -4.26 28.02 -12.90
C ILE A 483 -4.50 27.63 -14.38
N ALA A 484 -3.43 27.39 -15.17
CA ALA A 484 -3.55 26.93 -16.55
C ALA A 484 -4.28 25.58 -16.63
N ARG A 485 -3.98 24.66 -15.71
CA ARG A 485 -4.68 23.38 -15.54
C ARG A 485 -6.19 23.58 -15.28
N ALA A 486 -6.54 24.51 -14.38
CA ALA A 486 -7.93 24.85 -14.07
C ALA A 486 -8.64 25.54 -15.26
N MET A 487 -7.94 26.40 -16.03
CA MET A 487 -8.45 27.00 -17.27
C MET A 487 -8.75 25.94 -18.33
N LEU A 488 -7.85 24.98 -18.51
CA LEU A 488 -8.01 23.91 -19.50
C LEU A 488 -9.17 22.98 -19.17
N LYS A 489 -9.43 22.74 -17.88
CA LYS A 489 -10.57 21.97 -17.40
C LYS A 489 -11.90 22.61 -17.75
N ASP A 490 -11.97 23.92 -17.79
CA ASP A 490 -13.15 24.73 -18.15
C ASP A 490 -14.42 24.44 -17.33
N ALA A 491 -14.23 24.15 -16.03
CA ALA A 491 -15.35 23.86 -15.13
C ALA A 491 -16.16 25.13 -14.81
N PRO A 492 -17.50 24.98 -14.62
CA PRO A 492 -18.37 26.13 -14.33
C PRO A 492 -18.21 26.72 -12.94
N ILE A 493 -17.64 25.96 -12.00
CA ILE A 493 -17.35 26.37 -10.63
C ILE A 493 -15.84 26.34 -10.43
N VAL A 494 -15.29 27.42 -9.90
CA VAL A 494 -13.86 27.54 -9.58
C VAL A 494 -13.68 27.78 -8.09
N VAL A 495 -12.90 26.95 -7.45
CA VAL A 495 -12.49 27.09 -6.05
C VAL A 495 -11.02 27.47 -6.02
N LEU A 496 -10.72 28.59 -5.39
CA LEU A 496 -9.37 29.11 -5.21
C LEU A 496 -9.02 29.11 -3.72
N ASP A 497 -8.16 28.19 -3.29
CA ASP A 497 -7.67 28.12 -1.91
C ASP A 497 -6.32 28.81 -1.84
N GLU A 498 -6.28 30.00 -1.24
CA GLU A 498 -5.07 30.82 -0.98
C GLU A 498 -4.18 31.08 -2.22
N ALA A 499 -4.78 31.51 -3.33
CA ALA A 499 -4.12 31.67 -4.62
C ALA A 499 -2.99 32.71 -4.69
N THR A 500 -2.59 33.38 -3.59
CA THR A 500 -1.61 34.50 -3.62
C THR A 500 -0.65 34.55 -2.42
N ALA A 501 -0.54 33.48 -1.62
CA ALA A 501 0.41 33.44 -0.51
C ALA A 501 1.85 33.20 -1.00
N TYR A 502 2.80 33.96 -0.45
CA TYR A 502 4.25 33.79 -0.67
C TYR A 502 4.78 34.04 -2.09
N ILE A 503 4.19 34.98 -2.86
CA ILE A 503 4.64 35.35 -4.21
C ILE A 503 5.29 36.72 -4.20
N ASP A 504 6.40 36.88 -4.97
CA ASP A 504 7.03 38.14 -5.22
C ASP A 504 6.05 39.14 -5.87
N PRO A 505 6.17 40.47 -5.61
CA PRO A 505 5.24 41.49 -6.12
C PRO A 505 5.06 41.45 -7.65
N GLU A 506 6.11 41.14 -8.41
CA GLU A 506 6.03 41.04 -9.90
C GLU A 506 5.21 39.81 -10.34
N ASN A 507 5.42 38.69 -9.70
CA ASN A 507 4.67 37.44 -9.94
C ASN A 507 3.22 37.56 -9.45
N GLU A 508 2.95 38.32 -8.39
CA GLU A 508 1.59 38.56 -7.88
C GLU A 508 0.70 39.20 -8.95
N ALA A 509 1.18 40.22 -9.64
CA ALA A 509 0.41 40.89 -10.71
C ALA A 509 0.10 39.96 -11.90
N LEU A 510 1.02 39.03 -12.21
CA LEU A 510 0.80 38.03 -13.26
C LEU A 510 -0.25 36.99 -12.82
N VAL A 511 -0.16 36.48 -11.61
CA VAL A 511 -1.12 35.52 -11.04
C VAL A 511 -2.50 36.16 -10.94
N GLN A 512 -2.63 37.40 -10.46
CA GLN A 512 -3.90 38.11 -10.39
C GLN A 512 -4.56 38.29 -11.76
N ARG A 513 -3.80 38.58 -12.81
CA ARG A 513 -4.30 38.65 -14.19
C ARG A 513 -4.78 37.28 -14.69
N ALA A 514 -4.04 36.21 -14.36
CA ALA A 514 -4.43 34.84 -14.72
C ALA A 514 -5.71 34.43 -14.00
N VAL A 515 -5.80 34.70 -12.68
CA VAL A 515 -7.01 34.47 -11.89
C VAL A 515 -8.19 35.25 -12.47
N GLY A 516 -8.03 36.54 -12.79
CA GLY A 516 -9.08 37.34 -13.41
C GLY A 516 -9.66 36.74 -14.69
N LYS A 517 -8.82 36.13 -15.54
CA LYS A 517 -9.28 35.40 -16.74
C LYS A 517 -9.95 34.06 -16.38
N LEU A 518 -9.45 33.35 -15.38
CA LEU A 518 -10.03 32.07 -14.95
C LEU A 518 -11.44 32.24 -14.39
N VAL A 519 -11.70 33.31 -13.64
CA VAL A 519 -12.99 33.51 -12.95
C VAL A 519 -14.08 34.12 -13.83
N ALA A 520 -13.75 34.68 -14.97
CA ALA A 520 -14.70 35.39 -15.84
C ALA A 520 -15.89 34.49 -16.27
N GLY A 521 -17.11 34.89 -15.91
CA GLY A 521 -18.36 34.20 -16.27
C GLY A 521 -18.63 32.89 -15.52
N ARG A 522 -17.88 32.61 -14.45
CA ARG A 522 -18.00 31.38 -13.64
C ARG A 522 -18.50 31.69 -12.22
N THR A 523 -18.97 30.66 -11.53
CA THR A 523 -19.21 30.74 -10.08
C THR A 523 -17.88 30.54 -9.37
N VAL A 524 -17.49 31.50 -8.54
CA VAL A 524 -16.15 31.51 -7.93
C VAL A 524 -16.23 31.51 -6.41
N LEU A 525 -15.50 30.60 -5.80
CA LEU A 525 -15.29 30.54 -4.37
C LEU A 525 -13.81 30.87 -4.11
N VAL A 526 -13.57 31.94 -3.34
CA VAL A 526 -12.20 32.37 -2.98
C VAL A 526 -12.02 32.26 -1.48
N ILE A 527 -11.02 31.49 -1.04
CA ILE A 527 -10.56 31.54 0.35
C ILE A 527 -9.45 32.57 0.41
N ALA A 528 -9.76 33.70 1.06
CA ALA A 528 -8.87 34.86 1.05
C ALA A 528 -8.10 35.00 2.36
N HIS A 529 -6.77 35.11 2.23
CA HIS A 529 -5.88 35.57 3.30
C HIS A 529 -5.54 37.06 3.18
N ARG A 530 -5.73 37.64 1.99
CA ARG A 530 -5.55 39.07 1.74
C ARG A 530 -6.89 39.73 1.45
N LEU A 531 -7.41 40.49 2.40
CA LEU A 531 -8.72 41.14 2.30
C LEU A 531 -8.80 42.18 1.15
N SER A 532 -7.67 42.79 0.77
CA SER A 532 -7.63 43.76 -0.33
C SER A 532 -8.00 43.15 -1.70
N THR A 533 -7.87 41.83 -1.89
CA THR A 533 -8.14 41.17 -3.18
C THR A 533 -9.61 40.84 -3.39
N ILE A 534 -10.43 40.93 -2.33
CA ILE A 534 -11.82 40.46 -2.34
C ILE A 534 -12.84 41.58 -2.09
N THR A 535 -12.42 42.83 -2.06
CA THR A 535 -13.32 43.98 -1.88
C THR A 535 -14.40 44.08 -2.95
N GLY A 536 -14.09 43.59 -4.17
CA GLY A 536 -15.01 43.52 -5.31
C GLY A 536 -15.86 42.26 -5.37
N ALA A 537 -15.82 41.38 -4.34
CA ALA A 537 -16.65 40.16 -4.32
C ALA A 537 -18.14 40.48 -4.21
N ASP A 538 -18.97 39.71 -4.92
CA ASP A 538 -20.44 39.88 -4.86
C ASP A 538 -20.96 39.54 -3.48
N GLN A 539 -20.33 38.58 -2.80
CA GLN A 539 -20.63 38.15 -1.45
C GLN A 539 -19.35 37.85 -0.68
N ILE A 540 -19.23 38.34 0.54
CA ILE A 540 -18.19 37.99 1.49
C ILE A 540 -18.85 37.23 2.64
N VAL A 541 -18.30 36.07 3.00
CA VAL A 541 -18.76 35.20 4.08
C VAL A 541 -17.71 35.19 5.18
N VAL A 542 -18.06 35.74 6.33
CA VAL A 542 -17.19 35.75 7.51
C VAL A 542 -17.41 34.47 8.30
N VAL A 543 -16.38 33.64 8.41
CA VAL A 543 -16.41 32.36 9.11
C VAL A 543 -15.61 32.48 10.41
N ASN A 544 -16.23 32.14 11.52
CA ASN A 544 -15.61 32.17 12.84
C ASN A 544 -15.99 30.93 13.64
N GLY A 545 -15.01 30.19 14.20
CA GLY A 545 -15.25 29.00 15.02
C GLY A 545 -16.18 27.98 14.38
N GLY A 546 -16.06 27.72 13.08
CA GLY A 546 -16.87 26.75 12.35
C GLY A 546 -18.31 27.21 12.03
N ARG A 547 -18.64 28.50 12.24
CA ARG A 547 -19.97 29.08 11.97
C ARG A 547 -19.87 30.26 11.01
N ILE A 548 -20.95 30.57 10.33
CA ILE A 548 -21.06 31.82 9.56
C ILE A 548 -21.46 32.94 10.53
N GLU A 549 -20.55 33.88 10.73
CA GLU A 549 -20.75 35.07 11.58
C GLU A 549 -21.60 36.12 10.86
N ALA A 550 -21.24 36.42 9.62
CA ALA A 550 -21.93 37.41 8.79
C ALA A 550 -21.73 37.13 7.30
N THR A 551 -22.66 37.64 6.48
CA THR A 551 -22.59 37.63 5.02
C THR A 551 -23.00 38.98 4.45
N GLY A 552 -22.26 39.46 3.44
CA GLY A 552 -22.59 40.74 2.82
C GLY A 552 -21.51 41.22 1.84
N LYS A 553 -21.67 42.45 1.33
CA LYS A 553 -20.63 43.16 0.59
C LYS A 553 -19.64 43.84 1.52
N HIS A 554 -18.46 44.17 1.02
CA HIS A 554 -17.38 44.77 1.76
C HIS A 554 -17.82 45.96 2.62
N GLU A 555 -18.46 46.97 2.02
CA GLU A 555 -18.91 48.19 2.72
C GLU A 555 -19.87 47.86 3.87
N LYS A 556 -20.87 47.01 3.60
CA LYS A 556 -21.84 46.62 4.61
C LYS A 556 -21.21 45.88 5.79
N LEU A 557 -20.26 44.97 5.52
CA LEU A 557 -19.58 44.19 6.58
C LEU A 557 -18.65 45.07 7.43
N LEU A 558 -18.05 46.12 6.88
CA LEU A 558 -17.28 47.11 7.66
C LEU A 558 -18.17 47.81 8.70
N GLU A 559 -19.46 48.04 8.39
CA GLU A 559 -20.39 48.68 9.30
C GLU A 559 -20.97 47.69 10.31
N THR A 560 -21.36 46.48 9.87
CA THR A 560 -22.21 45.56 10.61
C THR A 560 -21.48 44.42 11.33
N CYS A 561 -20.22 44.08 10.91
CA CYS A 561 -19.47 42.95 11.47
C CYS A 561 -18.17 43.44 12.17
N PRO A 562 -18.12 43.46 13.51
CA PRO A 562 -16.92 43.89 14.24
C PRO A 562 -15.68 43.06 13.87
N LEU A 563 -15.82 41.71 13.78
CA LEU A 563 -14.71 40.83 13.41
C LEU A 563 -14.11 41.18 12.04
N TYR A 564 -14.99 41.42 11.05
CA TYR A 564 -14.51 41.80 9.71
C TYR A 564 -13.77 43.12 9.71
N ARG A 565 -14.27 44.11 10.48
CA ARG A 565 -13.63 45.42 10.63
C ARG A 565 -12.26 45.33 11.29
N GLU A 566 -12.15 44.53 12.36
CA GLU A 566 -10.87 44.30 13.04
C GLU A 566 -9.85 43.65 12.10
N MET A 567 -10.27 42.60 11.36
CA MET A 567 -9.39 41.96 10.36
C MET A 567 -8.96 42.92 9.25
N TRP A 568 -9.86 43.79 8.79
CA TRP A 568 -9.55 44.79 7.78
C TRP A 568 -8.54 45.82 8.31
N GLN A 569 -8.77 46.33 9.51
CA GLN A 569 -7.85 47.31 10.15
C GLN A 569 -6.46 46.72 10.38
N ALA A 570 -6.40 45.51 10.87
CA ALA A 570 -5.13 44.79 11.03
C ALA A 570 -4.38 44.61 9.69
N HIS A 571 -5.11 44.34 8.60
CA HIS A 571 -4.52 44.18 7.28
C HIS A 571 -4.01 45.53 6.70
N MET A 572 -4.73 46.62 6.94
CA MET A 572 -4.31 47.95 6.48
C MET A 572 -3.16 48.52 7.31
N GLY A 573 -3.15 48.29 8.63
CA GLY A 573 -2.07 48.71 9.51
C GLY A 573 -0.71 48.05 9.19
N VAL A 574 -0.71 46.82 8.71
CA VAL A 574 0.49 46.15 8.21
C VAL A 574 1.02 46.83 6.94
N LYS A 575 0.12 47.26 6.02
CA LYS A 575 0.53 47.98 4.79
C LYS A 575 1.15 49.36 5.04
N GLU A 576 0.67 50.06 6.03
CA GLU A 576 1.27 51.36 6.41
C GLU A 576 2.64 51.19 7.08
N GLY A 577 2.87 50.11 7.82
CA GLY A 577 4.17 49.78 8.42
C GLY A 577 5.22 49.27 7.43
N GLU A 578 4.81 48.68 6.28
CA GLU A 578 5.73 48.24 5.22
C GLU A 578 6.14 49.40 4.26
N GLN A 579 5.44 50.55 4.29
CA GLN A 579 5.76 51.74 3.48
C GLN A 579 6.55 52.82 4.26
N ALA A 580 6.77 52.64 5.54
CA ALA A 580 7.55 53.47 6.41
C ALA A 580 8.92 52.83 6.70
#